data_aba41db7dd5ae317284b3faf7973c3ec
#
_entry.id   aba41db7dd5ae317284b3faf7973c3ec
#
_cell.length_a   1.000
_cell.length_b   1.000
_cell.length_c   1.000
_cell.angle_alpha   90.00
_cell.angle_beta   90.00
_cell.angle_gamma   90.00
#
_symmetry.space_group_name_H-M   'P 1'
#
loop_
_entity.id
_entity.type
_entity.pdbx_description
1 polymer ?
#
loop_
_entity_poly.entity_id
_entity_poly.type
_entity_poly.pdbx_seq_one_letter_code
_entity_poly.pdbx_strand_id
1 'polypeptide(L)'
;MTQHDYKASIHLPATEFPMRGDLPKREPHTLARWEGEGLYAEIRRHAKGRPTFVLHDGPPYANGSIHIGHAVNKTLKDMVVKSKLMAGFDAPYVPGWDCHGLPIELVVEKKYGKVGDKLDAAAFRAKCREYATEQIGRASCRERVYSNV
;
A
#
# COMPACT_ATOMS: atom_id res chain seq x y z
N MET A 1 25.85 -34.35 -44.85
CA MET A 1 25.26 -33.00 -44.67
C MET A 1 25.87 -32.41 -43.41
N THR A 2 26.77 -31.43 -43.56
CA THR A 2 27.36 -30.72 -42.43
C THR A 2 26.29 -29.85 -41.73
N GLN A 3 26.00 -30.18 -40.49
CA GLN A 3 25.05 -29.40 -39.70
C GLN A 3 25.68 -28.03 -39.41
N HIS A 4 25.13 -26.99 -40.04
CA HIS A 4 25.62 -25.62 -39.86
C HIS A 4 25.24 -25.15 -38.43
N ASP A 5 26.22 -24.76 -37.63
CA ASP A 5 25.98 -24.16 -36.32
C ASP A 5 25.70 -22.66 -36.52
N TYR A 6 24.43 -22.27 -36.39
CA TYR A 6 23.98 -20.88 -36.54
C TYR A 6 24.13 -20.07 -35.26
N LYS A 7 24.67 -20.61 -34.16
CA LYS A 7 24.80 -19.86 -32.89
C LYS A 7 25.65 -18.59 -33.04
N ALA A 8 26.69 -18.66 -33.85
CA ALA A 8 27.55 -17.50 -34.09
C ALA A 8 26.92 -16.40 -34.97
N SER A 9 25.85 -16.72 -35.71
CA SER A 9 25.11 -15.75 -36.56
C SER A 9 23.92 -15.10 -35.86
N ILE A 10 23.63 -15.48 -34.62
CA ILE A 10 22.52 -14.90 -33.85
C ILE A 10 23.00 -13.62 -33.20
N HIS A 11 22.45 -12.49 -33.65
CA HIS A 11 22.69 -11.18 -33.06
C HIS A 11 21.64 -10.93 -31.97
N LEU A 12 21.96 -11.27 -30.71
CA LEU A 12 21.15 -10.93 -29.57
C LEU A 12 21.58 -9.56 -29.03
N PRO A 13 20.64 -8.70 -28.63
CA PRO A 13 21.00 -7.43 -28.01
C PRO A 13 21.76 -7.66 -26.71
N ALA A 14 22.93 -7.03 -26.56
CA ALA A 14 23.63 -6.97 -25.31
C ALA A 14 22.95 -5.91 -24.42
N THR A 15 22.42 -6.32 -23.28
CA THR A 15 21.75 -5.42 -22.35
C THR A 15 21.95 -5.89 -20.92
N GLU A 16 22.16 -4.94 -20.03
CA GLU A 16 22.15 -5.19 -18.58
C GLU A 16 20.72 -5.35 -18.02
N PHE A 17 19.70 -5.08 -18.85
CA PHE A 17 18.31 -5.26 -18.43
C PHE A 17 18.04 -6.75 -18.17
N PRO A 18 17.61 -7.11 -16.95
CA PRO A 18 17.43 -8.50 -16.58
C PRO A 18 16.26 -9.13 -17.34
N MET A 19 16.49 -10.30 -17.93
CA MET A 19 15.47 -11.07 -18.66
C MET A 19 14.31 -11.55 -17.77
N ARG A 20 14.53 -11.65 -16.46
CA ARG A 20 13.51 -12.04 -15.48
C ARG A 20 13.21 -10.86 -14.58
N GLY A 21 11.92 -10.62 -14.29
CA GLY A 21 11.49 -9.59 -13.36
C GLY A 21 12.04 -9.81 -11.94
N ASP A 22 11.98 -11.05 -11.44
CA ASP A 22 12.40 -11.47 -10.09
C ASP A 22 11.96 -10.46 -9.00
N LEU A 23 10.69 -9.99 -9.12
CA LEU A 23 10.14 -8.91 -8.30
C LEU A 23 10.29 -9.14 -6.79
N PRO A 24 10.06 -10.36 -6.26
CA PRO A 24 10.21 -10.60 -4.82
C PRO A 24 11.59 -10.26 -4.25
N LYS A 25 12.64 -10.31 -5.08
CA LYS A 25 14.00 -9.93 -4.68
C LYS A 25 14.31 -8.48 -5.01
N ARG A 26 13.84 -7.97 -6.15
CA ARG A 26 14.16 -6.62 -6.62
C ARG A 26 13.38 -5.53 -5.89
N GLU A 27 12.10 -5.76 -5.61
CA GLU A 27 11.25 -4.75 -4.96
C GLU A 27 11.79 -4.29 -3.60
N PRO A 28 12.23 -5.18 -2.68
CA PRO A 28 12.81 -4.74 -1.41
C PRO A 28 14.03 -3.82 -1.58
N HIS A 29 14.90 -4.11 -2.56
CA HIS A 29 16.06 -3.27 -2.83
C HIS A 29 15.66 -1.92 -3.42
N THR A 30 14.67 -1.91 -4.32
CA THR A 30 14.13 -0.68 -4.91
C THR A 30 13.51 0.20 -3.83
N LEU A 31 12.73 -0.41 -2.94
CA LEU A 31 12.08 0.28 -1.82
C LEU A 31 13.11 0.91 -0.87
N ALA A 32 14.10 0.12 -0.44
CA ALA A 32 15.18 0.62 0.41
C ALA A 32 15.96 1.79 -0.23
N ARG A 33 16.18 1.74 -1.54
CA ARG A 33 16.79 2.86 -2.28
C ARG A 33 15.91 4.10 -2.25
N TRP A 34 14.63 3.99 -2.56
CA TRP A 34 13.69 5.11 -2.56
C TRP A 34 13.54 5.75 -1.17
N GLU A 35 13.54 4.93 -0.12
CA GLU A 35 13.54 5.42 1.26
C GLU A 35 14.84 6.19 1.59
N GLY A 36 15.98 5.62 1.21
CA GLY A 36 17.29 6.24 1.42
C GLY A 36 17.48 7.56 0.66
N GLU A 37 16.92 7.66 -0.54
CA GLU A 37 16.92 8.86 -1.38
C GLU A 37 15.85 9.89 -0.94
N GLY A 38 14.92 9.52 -0.06
CA GLY A 38 13.79 10.38 0.33
C GLY A 38 12.87 10.73 -0.85
N LEU A 39 12.68 9.79 -1.79
CA LEU A 39 12.02 10.02 -3.06
C LEU A 39 10.64 10.68 -2.92
N TYR A 40 9.83 10.27 -1.96
CA TYR A 40 8.50 10.87 -1.79
C TYR A 40 8.58 12.35 -1.39
N ALA A 41 9.48 12.71 -0.49
CA ALA A 41 9.71 14.12 -0.11
C ALA A 41 10.15 14.95 -1.31
N GLU A 42 11.00 14.39 -2.17
CA GLU A 42 11.46 15.03 -3.40
C GLU A 42 10.30 15.25 -4.40
N ILE A 43 9.45 14.24 -4.60
CA ILE A 43 8.23 14.36 -5.41
C ILE A 43 7.33 15.48 -4.87
N ARG A 44 7.11 15.53 -3.55
CA ARG A 44 6.29 16.59 -2.92
C ARG A 44 6.89 17.98 -3.13
N ARG A 45 8.21 18.11 -3.02
CA ARG A 45 8.94 19.37 -3.24
C ARG A 45 8.78 19.87 -4.69
N HIS A 46 8.92 18.97 -5.67
CA HIS A 46 8.76 19.29 -7.09
C HIS A 46 7.32 19.57 -7.50
N ALA A 47 6.35 19.00 -6.82
CA ALA A 47 4.94 19.22 -7.11
C ALA A 47 4.39 20.53 -6.52
N LYS A 48 5.12 21.17 -5.62
CA LYS A 48 4.69 22.40 -4.95
C LYS A 48 4.37 23.52 -5.95
N GLY A 49 3.19 24.11 -5.79
CA GLY A 49 2.71 25.20 -6.68
C GLY A 49 1.99 24.76 -7.93
N ARG A 50 1.90 23.44 -8.20
CA ARG A 50 1.07 22.89 -9.28
C ARG A 50 -0.40 22.87 -8.87
N PRO A 51 -1.34 22.78 -9.84
CA PRO A 51 -2.75 22.58 -9.54
C PRO A 51 -2.94 21.30 -8.70
N THR A 52 -3.72 21.41 -7.63
CA THR A 52 -3.95 20.28 -6.70
C THR A 52 -4.94 19.29 -7.30
N PHE A 53 -4.62 17.99 -7.19
CA PHE A 53 -5.54 16.89 -7.44
C PHE A 53 -5.64 16.04 -6.15
N VAL A 54 -6.84 15.93 -5.61
CA VAL A 54 -7.09 15.12 -4.39
C VAL A 54 -7.81 13.84 -4.78
N LEU A 55 -7.17 12.70 -4.53
CA LEU A 55 -7.84 11.41 -4.55
C LEU A 55 -8.52 11.21 -3.21
N HIS A 56 -9.85 11.20 -3.19
CA HIS A 56 -10.61 10.86 -1.99
C HIS A 56 -10.53 9.34 -1.78
N ASP A 57 -9.77 8.92 -0.78
CA ASP A 57 -9.61 7.51 -0.44
C ASP A 57 -10.81 7.00 0.36
N GLY A 58 -11.35 5.84 -0.03
CA GLY A 58 -12.18 5.01 0.82
C GLY A 58 -11.27 4.07 1.61
N PRO A 59 -11.01 4.34 2.90
CA PRO A 59 -10.04 3.56 3.64
C PRO A 59 -10.58 2.15 3.92
N PRO A 60 -9.72 1.12 3.87
CA PRO A 60 -10.11 -0.23 4.28
C PRO A 60 -10.23 -0.32 5.80
N TYR A 61 -10.97 -1.31 6.29
CA TYR A 61 -10.99 -1.62 7.71
C TYR A 61 -9.61 -2.01 8.23
N ALA A 62 -9.26 -1.55 9.43
CA ALA A 62 -7.97 -1.81 10.05
C ALA A 62 -7.77 -3.29 10.44
N ASN A 63 -8.85 -4.06 10.59
CA ASN A 63 -8.85 -5.45 11.02
C ASN A 63 -8.81 -6.44 9.85
N GLY A 64 -8.34 -7.65 10.14
CA GLY A 64 -8.30 -8.75 9.18
C GLY A 64 -7.00 -8.83 8.38
N SER A 65 -6.94 -9.80 7.50
CA SER A 65 -5.79 -10.05 6.62
C SER A 65 -5.95 -9.35 5.28
N ILE A 66 -4.83 -8.88 4.72
CA ILE A 66 -4.80 -8.34 3.37
C ILE A 66 -5.12 -9.47 2.38
N HIS A 67 -5.94 -9.16 1.39
CA HIS A 67 -6.32 -10.08 0.31
C HIS A 67 -6.19 -9.37 -1.05
N ILE A 68 -6.37 -10.14 -2.13
CA ILE A 68 -6.20 -9.64 -3.50
C ILE A 68 -7.06 -8.40 -3.82
N GLY A 69 -8.22 -8.25 -3.21
CA GLY A 69 -9.07 -7.06 -3.38
C GLY A 69 -8.40 -5.79 -2.86
N HIS A 70 -7.67 -5.87 -1.75
CA HIS A 70 -6.86 -4.76 -1.26
C HIS A 70 -5.73 -4.42 -2.25
N ALA A 71 -5.03 -5.43 -2.78
CA ALA A 71 -3.97 -5.24 -3.76
C ALA A 71 -4.47 -4.52 -5.01
N VAL A 72 -5.59 -4.98 -5.58
CA VAL A 72 -6.22 -4.34 -6.76
C VAL A 72 -6.59 -2.88 -6.45
N ASN A 73 -7.26 -2.64 -5.32
CA ASN A 73 -7.68 -1.28 -4.93
C ASN A 73 -6.48 -0.34 -4.76
N LYS A 74 -5.43 -0.76 -4.05
CA LYS A 74 -4.23 0.07 -3.83
C LYS A 74 -3.47 0.30 -5.13
N THR A 75 -3.34 -0.70 -5.99
CA THR A 75 -2.69 -0.54 -7.30
C THR A 75 -3.43 0.47 -8.19
N LEU A 76 -4.77 0.41 -8.25
CA LEU A 76 -5.55 1.37 -9.03
C LEU A 76 -5.41 2.80 -8.48
N LYS A 77 -5.42 2.99 -7.18
CA LYS A 77 -5.19 4.31 -6.55
C LYS A 77 -3.79 4.84 -6.86
N ASP A 78 -2.78 4.00 -6.77
CA ASP A 78 -1.40 4.35 -7.12
C ASP A 78 -1.28 4.79 -8.59
N MET A 79 -1.89 4.04 -9.52
CA MET A 79 -1.94 4.41 -10.93
C MET A 79 -2.58 5.78 -11.17
N VAL A 80 -3.71 6.07 -10.49
CA VAL A 80 -4.39 7.37 -10.59
C VAL A 80 -3.50 8.49 -10.08
N VAL A 81 -2.93 8.36 -8.89
CA VAL A 81 -2.06 9.38 -8.29
C VAL A 81 -0.83 9.63 -9.14
N LYS A 82 -0.13 8.59 -9.57
CA LYS A 82 1.07 8.69 -10.41
C LYS A 82 0.76 9.31 -11.77
N SER A 83 -0.35 8.91 -12.41
CA SER A 83 -0.74 9.51 -13.69
C SER A 83 -1.02 11.01 -13.56
N LYS A 84 -1.63 11.44 -12.46
CA LYS A 84 -1.88 12.87 -12.20
C LYS A 84 -0.59 13.64 -11.91
N LEU A 85 0.33 13.06 -11.15
CA LEU A 85 1.67 13.63 -10.93
C LEU A 85 2.42 13.82 -12.25
N MET A 86 2.42 12.80 -13.12
CA MET A 86 3.03 12.89 -14.46
C MET A 86 2.33 13.89 -15.36
N ALA A 87 1.03 14.10 -15.20
CA ALA A 87 0.25 15.12 -15.91
C ALA A 87 0.45 16.56 -15.37
N GLY A 88 1.35 16.76 -14.40
CA GLY A 88 1.70 18.09 -13.90
C GLY A 88 0.86 18.56 -12.72
N PHE A 89 0.08 17.70 -12.08
CA PHE A 89 -0.67 18.05 -10.86
C PHE A 89 0.15 17.82 -9.59
N ASP A 90 -0.20 18.54 -8.53
CA ASP A 90 0.17 18.21 -7.17
C ASP A 90 -0.85 17.20 -6.62
N ALA A 91 -0.51 15.92 -6.67
CA ALA A 91 -1.39 14.82 -6.29
C ALA A 91 -0.86 14.08 -5.05
N PRO A 92 -1.06 14.61 -3.83
CA PRO A 92 -0.72 13.90 -2.60
C PRO A 92 -1.64 12.70 -2.43
N TYR A 93 -1.07 11.59 -1.95
CA TYR A 93 -1.85 10.47 -1.48
C TYR A 93 -1.72 10.36 0.04
N VAL A 94 -2.85 10.46 0.73
CA VAL A 94 -2.92 10.34 2.19
C VAL A 94 -3.69 9.07 2.52
N PRO A 95 -3.01 7.96 2.82
CA PRO A 95 -3.67 6.70 3.19
C PRO A 95 -4.33 6.81 4.56
N GLY A 96 -5.36 6.02 4.76
CA GLY A 96 -6.08 5.94 6.03
C GLY A 96 -6.63 4.55 6.31
N TRP A 97 -7.21 4.40 7.51
CA TRP A 97 -7.83 3.16 7.97
C TRP A 97 -9.22 3.47 8.54
N ASP A 98 -10.19 2.62 8.23
CA ASP A 98 -11.47 2.62 8.92
C ASP A 98 -11.32 1.82 10.23
N CYS A 99 -11.44 2.55 11.34
CA CYS A 99 -11.21 2.04 12.69
C CYS A 99 -12.49 1.95 13.52
N HIS A 100 -13.65 2.11 12.88
CA HIS A 100 -14.94 2.21 13.53
C HIS A 100 -15.97 1.23 12.97
N GLY A 101 -17.16 1.23 13.59
CA GLY A 101 -18.31 0.52 13.11
C GLY A 101 -18.31 -0.97 13.38
N LEU A 102 -19.29 -1.61 12.76
CA LEU A 102 -19.68 -2.99 13.03
C LEU A 102 -18.53 -4.03 12.96
N PRO A 103 -17.57 -3.97 12.02
CA PRO A 103 -16.48 -4.95 11.99
C PRO A 103 -15.58 -4.93 13.22
N ILE A 104 -15.39 -3.75 13.84
CA ILE A 104 -14.62 -3.61 15.09
C ILE A 104 -15.47 -4.04 16.28
N GLU A 105 -16.71 -3.56 16.35
CA GLU A 105 -17.64 -3.84 17.42
C GLU A 105 -17.97 -5.32 17.56
N LEU A 106 -18.22 -6.02 16.46
CA LEU A 106 -18.49 -7.46 16.47
C LEU A 106 -17.34 -8.29 17.03
N VAL A 107 -16.09 -7.92 16.80
CA VAL A 107 -14.93 -8.63 17.37
C VAL A 107 -14.87 -8.40 18.86
N VAL A 108 -15.09 -7.15 19.31
CA VAL A 108 -15.10 -6.81 20.74
C VAL A 108 -16.30 -7.46 21.45
N GLU A 109 -17.48 -7.47 20.84
CA GLU A 109 -18.67 -8.13 21.34
C GLU A 109 -18.46 -9.64 21.52
N LYS A 110 -17.87 -10.32 20.53
CA LYS A 110 -17.52 -11.76 20.65
C LYS A 110 -16.56 -12.05 21.79
N LYS A 111 -15.65 -11.12 22.09
CA LYS A 111 -14.63 -11.31 23.14
C LYS A 111 -15.13 -10.94 24.53
N TYR A 112 -15.92 -9.90 24.66
CA TYR A 112 -16.28 -9.30 25.96
C TYR A 112 -17.78 -9.35 26.29
N GLY A 113 -18.64 -9.74 25.34
CA GLY A 113 -20.11 -9.72 25.47
C GLY A 113 -20.73 -8.44 24.94
N LYS A 114 -22.06 -8.43 24.84
CA LYS A 114 -22.82 -7.28 24.35
C LYS A 114 -22.73 -6.09 25.29
N VAL A 115 -22.92 -4.91 24.71
CA VAL A 115 -23.06 -3.67 25.49
C VAL A 115 -24.26 -3.80 26.46
N GLY A 116 -24.05 -3.48 27.72
CA GLY A 116 -25.05 -3.60 28.76
C GLY A 116 -25.07 -4.91 29.53
N ASP A 117 -24.42 -6.00 29.03
CA ASP A 117 -24.32 -7.27 29.74
C ASP A 117 -23.18 -7.25 30.77
N LYS A 118 -21.94 -7.13 30.29
CA LYS A 118 -20.72 -7.16 31.10
C LYS A 118 -19.99 -5.83 31.15
N LEU A 119 -20.15 -5.03 30.11
CA LEU A 119 -19.53 -3.72 29.98
C LEU A 119 -20.58 -2.67 29.72
N ASP A 120 -20.46 -1.53 30.36
CA ASP A 120 -21.24 -0.36 29.98
C ASP A 120 -20.78 0.21 28.62
N ALA A 121 -21.54 1.14 28.08
CA ALA A 121 -21.25 1.72 26.76
C ALA A 121 -19.88 2.45 26.68
N ALA A 122 -19.43 3.04 27.78
CA ALA A 122 -18.15 3.73 27.84
C ALA A 122 -16.98 2.75 27.84
N ALA A 123 -17.07 1.72 28.67
CA ALA A 123 -16.07 0.64 28.73
C ALA A 123 -16.01 -0.16 27.42
N PHE A 124 -17.16 -0.42 26.79
CA PHE A 124 -17.19 -1.09 25.49
C PHE A 124 -16.50 -0.27 24.40
N ARG A 125 -16.77 1.04 24.31
CA ARG A 125 -16.07 1.94 23.39
C ARG A 125 -14.57 2.00 23.67
N ALA A 126 -14.16 1.95 24.93
CA ALA A 126 -12.74 1.88 25.29
C ALA A 126 -12.08 0.60 24.74
N LYS A 127 -12.77 -0.55 24.84
CA LYS A 127 -12.29 -1.81 24.25
C LYS A 127 -12.23 -1.79 22.72
N CYS A 128 -13.18 -1.12 22.07
CA CYS A 128 -13.12 -0.92 20.62
C CYS A 128 -11.89 -0.09 20.21
N ARG A 129 -11.60 1.00 20.92
CA ARG A 129 -10.38 1.81 20.67
C ARG A 129 -9.10 1.02 20.90
N GLU A 130 -9.03 0.28 21.99
CA GLU A 130 -7.88 -0.59 22.31
C GLU A 130 -7.62 -1.59 21.18
N TYR A 131 -8.67 -2.30 20.75
CA TYR A 131 -8.58 -3.24 19.64
C TYR A 131 -8.16 -2.55 18.32
N ALA A 132 -8.80 -1.43 17.98
CA ALA A 132 -8.45 -0.68 16.76
C ALA A 132 -6.98 -0.22 16.79
N THR A 133 -6.49 0.29 17.91
CA THR A 133 -5.10 0.72 18.07
C THR A 133 -4.12 -0.45 17.85
N GLU A 134 -4.43 -1.61 18.37
CA GLU A 134 -3.62 -2.83 18.14
C GLU A 134 -3.60 -3.20 16.64
N GLN A 135 -4.75 -3.13 15.96
CA GLN A 135 -4.84 -3.48 14.54
C GLN A 135 -4.15 -2.44 13.65
N ILE A 136 -4.26 -1.15 13.96
CA ILE A 136 -3.56 -0.07 13.22
C ILE A 136 -2.04 -0.29 13.28
N GLY A 137 -1.49 -0.65 14.42
CA GLY A 137 -0.07 -0.96 14.55
C GLY A 137 0.37 -2.06 13.59
N ARG A 138 -0.42 -3.13 13.45
CA ARG A 138 -0.18 -4.21 12.48
C ARG A 138 -0.39 -3.77 11.04
N ALA A 139 -1.43 -2.98 10.79
CA ALA A 139 -1.78 -2.48 9.47
C ALA A 139 -0.71 -1.49 8.94
N SER A 140 -0.23 -0.57 9.77
CA SER A 140 0.84 0.37 9.41
C SER A 140 2.13 -0.35 9.00
N CYS A 141 2.48 -1.46 9.66
CA CYS A 141 3.61 -2.28 9.22
C CYS A 141 3.38 -2.93 7.85
N ARG A 142 2.14 -3.27 7.51
CA ARG A 142 1.77 -3.86 6.21
C ARG A 142 1.68 -2.82 5.10
N GLU A 143 1.23 -1.60 5.42
CA GLU A 143 1.06 -0.52 4.44
C GLU A 143 2.38 0.13 4.04
N ARG A 144 3.42 0.08 4.89
CA ARG A 144 4.77 0.50 4.50
C ARG A 144 5.30 -0.23 3.27
N VAL A 145 4.80 -1.44 3.00
CA VAL A 145 5.12 -2.19 1.78
C VAL A 145 4.45 -1.60 0.54
N TYR A 146 3.36 -0.84 0.69
CA TYR A 146 2.54 -0.33 -0.43
C TYR A 146 2.48 1.20 -0.54
N SER A 147 2.84 1.94 0.50
CA SER A 147 2.68 3.40 0.54
C SER A 147 3.98 4.19 0.42
N ASN A 148 5.10 3.53 0.25
CA ASN A 148 6.39 4.18 -0.03
C ASN A 148 6.72 4.25 -1.54
N VAL A 149 5.69 4.21 -2.38
CA VAL A 149 5.85 4.37 -3.82
C VAL A 149 5.17 5.64 -4.30
#